data_b3ba2fa2c987c805ed963b0250766951
#
_entry.id   b3ba2fa2c987c805ed963b0250766951
#
_cell.length_a   1.000
_cell.length_b   1.000
_cell.length_c   1.000
_cell.angle_alpha   90.00
_cell.angle_beta   90.00
_cell.angle_gamma   90.00
#
_symmetry.space_group_name_H-M   'P 1'
#
loop_
_entity.id
_entity.type
_entity.pdbx_description
1 polymer ?
#
loop_
_entity_poly.entity_id
_entity_poly.type
_entity_poly.pdbx_seq_one_letter_code
_entity_poly.pdbx_strand_id
1 'polypeptide(L)'
;MPHIHIMSIVAELLELLELEKLEVNIYRGQNRDLGTGRVFGGQVFAQALVAARRTVDEAREAHSVHGYFLRPGDLKAPIVYFVDRPRDGGTFTSRRVTAIQHGEAIFHLSASFHVQEPGLDHQDRMPQVQDPDSIKPELEQVRENAQVLPPELRTVITQDRPIDFRSPQSHLPGGPVAGEPERYVWFRVIDALPDDPIIHQAILAYASDYGFLPTALRPHGVRYGDPRLFLASLDHTLWM
;
A
#
# COMPACT_ATOMS: atom_id res chain seq x y z
N MET A 1 14.95 3.78 35.65
CA MET A 1 14.79 4.52 34.40
C MET A 1 13.78 3.74 33.54
N PRO A 2 12.69 4.32 33.07
CA PRO A 2 11.77 3.59 32.19
C PRO A 2 12.51 3.28 30.89
N HIS A 3 12.57 2.01 30.52
CA HIS A 3 13.00 1.59 29.19
C HIS A 3 12.00 2.12 28.19
N ILE A 4 12.37 3.14 27.43
CA ILE A 4 11.61 3.54 26.24
C ILE A 4 11.73 2.35 25.28
N HIS A 5 10.66 1.55 25.18
CA HIS A 5 10.55 0.53 24.14
C HIS A 5 10.37 1.30 22.83
N ILE A 6 11.44 1.43 22.07
CA ILE A 6 11.36 1.93 20.70
C ILE A 6 10.68 0.80 19.91
N MET A 7 9.45 1.03 19.50
CA MET A 7 8.72 0.10 18.63
C MET A 7 9.50 -0.09 17.32
N SER A 8 9.52 -1.31 16.80
CA SER A 8 10.11 -1.54 15.46
C SER A 8 9.24 -0.86 14.41
N ILE A 9 9.85 -0.46 13.31
CA ILE A 9 9.13 0.19 12.19
C ILE A 9 8.04 -0.72 11.59
N VAL A 10 8.19 -2.03 11.70
CA VAL A 10 7.17 -3.01 11.31
C VAL A 10 6.02 -3.01 12.32
N ALA A 11 6.30 -2.91 13.62
CA ALA A 11 5.26 -2.77 14.63
C ALA A 11 4.44 -1.49 14.42
N GLU A 12 5.08 -0.38 14.03
CA GLU A 12 4.38 0.86 13.65
C GLU A 12 3.47 0.67 12.44
N LEU A 13 3.88 -0.12 11.43
CA LEU A 13 3.02 -0.46 10.29
C LEU A 13 1.82 -1.29 10.72
N LEU A 14 2.02 -2.29 11.58
CA LEU A 14 0.95 -3.12 12.10
C LEU A 14 -0.05 -2.30 12.93
N GLU A 15 0.43 -1.38 13.78
CA GLU A 15 -0.40 -0.45 14.52
C GLU A 15 -1.21 0.47 13.59
N LEU A 16 -0.60 0.94 12.50
CA LEU A 16 -1.28 1.76 11.49
C LEU A 16 -2.43 1.01 10.81
N LEU A 17 -2.30 -0.30 10.63
CA LEU A 17 -3.33 -1.17 10.05
C LEU A 17 -4.35 -1.65 11.09
N GLU A 18 -4.06 -1.48 12.39
CA GLU A 18 -5.00 -1.76 13.46
C GLU A 18 -6.03 -0.63 13.56
N LEU A 19 -7.29 -0.93 13.24
CA LEU A 19 -8.36 0.07 13.25
C LEU A 19 -9.13 0.04 14.57
N GLU A 20 -9.42 1.21 15.10
CA GLU A 20 -10.34 1.34 16.22
C GLU A 20 -11.78 1.08 15.76
N LYS A 21 -12.48 0.17 16.40
CA LYS A 21 -13.90 -0.03 16.16
C LYS A 21 -14.71 1.02 16.91
N LEU A 22 -15.44 1.88 16.19
CA LEU A 22 -16.29 2.90 16.77
C LEU A 22 -17.72 2.39 17.00
N GLU A 23 -18.26 1.65 16.02
CA GLU A 23 -19.61 1.10 16.04
C GLU A 23 -19.67 -0.10 15.08
N VAL A 24 -20.83 -0.76 15.00
CA VAL A 24 -21.09 -1.78 13.99
C VAL A 24 -20.81 -1.20 12.59
N ASN A 25 -19.91 -1.84 11.84
CA ASN A 25 -19.50 -1.44 10.48
C ASN A 25 -18.83 -0.06 10.39
N ILE A 26 -18.39 0.55 11.50
CA ILE A 26 -17.70 1.83 11.51
C ILE A 26 -16.36 1.71 12.25
N TYR A 27 -15.28 2.08 11.57
CA TYR A 27 -13.93 1.98 12.07
C TYR A 27 -13.18 3.30 11.89
N ARG A 28 -12.16 3.52 12.70
CA ARG A 28 -11.27 4.70 12.61
C ARG A 28 -9.83 4.24 12.47
N GLY A 29 -9.14 4.77 11.45
CA GLY A 29 -7.71 4.59 11.23
C GLY A 29 -6.94 5.87 11.47
N GLN A 30 -5.73 5.74 12.03
CA GLN A 30 -4.77 6.85 12.14
C GLN A 30 -3.98 6.98 10.83
N ASN A 31 -3.31 8.12 10.66
CA ASN A 31 -2.45 8.37 9.50
C ASN A 31 -0.98 8.36 9.89
N ARG A 32 -0.13 7.99 8.94
CA ARG A 32 1.31 8.15 9.01
C ARG A 32 1.77 9.09 7.90
N ASP A 33 2.56 10.08 8.26
CA ASP A 33 3.22 10.94 7.28
C ASP A 33 4.46 10.25 6.72
N LEU A 34 4.43 9.97 5.41
CA LEU A 34 5.59 9.48 4.66
C LEU A 34 6.38 10.63 4.03
N GLY A 35 6.11 11.90 4.44
CA GLY A 35 6.76 13.10 3.96
C GLY A 35 6.25 13.62 2.63
N THR A 36 5.13 13.09 2.14
CA THR A 36 4.51 13.54 0.88
C THR A 36 3.51 14.67 1.06
N GLY A 37 3.21 15.05 2.32
CA GLY A 37 2.20 16.07 2.68
C GLY A 37 0.75 15.59 2.50
N ARG A 38 0.54 14.34 2.14
CA ARG A 38 -0.78 13.71 1.95
C ARG A 38 -0.75 12.28 2.48
N VAL A 39 -1.92 11.74 2.80
CA VAL A 39 -2.05 10.32 3.17
C VAL A 39 -1.66 9.46 1.97
N PHE A 40 -0.85 8.44 2.22
CA PHE A 40 -0.45 7.47 1.19
C PHE A 40 -1.66 6.63 0.73
N GLY A 41 -1.85 6.49 -0.58
CA GLY A 41 -2.99 5.75 -1.14
C GLY A 41 -3.02 4.30 -0.70
N GLY A 42 -1.88 3.63 -0.68
CA GLY A 42 -1.75 2.25 -0.18
C GLY A 42 -2.16 2.09 1.28
N GLN A 43 -1.97 3.12 2.13
CA GLN A 43 -2.47 3.11 3.51
C GLN A 43 -4.01 3.10 3.53
N VAL A 44 -4.64 4.00 2.79
CA VAL A 44 -6.11 4.09 2.73
C VAL A 44 -6.72 2.80 2.16
N PHE A 45 -6.10 2.25 1.13
CA PHE A 45 -6.51 1.01 0.48
C PHE A 45 -6.42 -0.17 1.44
N ALA A 46 -5.30 -0.33 2.15
CA ALA A 46 -5.09 -1.40 3.13
C ALA A 46 -6.03 -1.28 4.34
N GLN A 47 -6.17 -0.09 4.92
CA GLN A 47 -7.09 0.16 6.03
C GLN A 47 -8.55 -0.11 5.63
N ALA A 48 -8.97 0.27 4.43
CA ALA A 48 -10.30 -0.02 3.92
C ALA A 48 -10.53 -1.54 3.76
N LEU A 49 -9.52 -2.28 3.29
CA LEU A 49 -9.58 -3.75 3.22
C LEU A 49 -9.70 -4.37 4.61
N VAL A 50 -8.92 -3.91 5.59
CA VAL A 50 -9.02 -4.37 7.00
C VAL A 50 -10.41 -4.08 7.56
N ALA A 51 -10.96 -2.89 7.33
CA ALA A 51 -12.33 -2.55 7.76
C ALA A 51 -13.37 -3.50 7.16
N ALA A 52 -13.29 -3.76 5.85
CA ALA A 52 -14.15 -4.72 5.16
C ALA A 52 -14.03 -6.12 5.79
N ARG A 53 -12.80 -6.60 5.96
CA ARG A 53 -12.51 -7.96 6.47
C ARG A 53 -13.03 -8.18 7.88
N ARG A 54 -12.99 -7.18 8.76
CA ARG A 54 -13.52 -7.25 10.12
C ARG A 54 -15.03 -7.44 10.22
N THR A 55 -15.75 -7.37 9.10
CA THR A 55 -17.20 -7.61 9.01
C THR A 55 -17.52 -8.94 8.33
N VAL A 56 -16.53 -9.73 7.99
CA VAL A 56 -16.63 -10.99 7.26
C VAL A 56 -16.17 -12.15 8.17
N ASP A 57 -16.75 -13.32 7.98
CA ASP A 57 -16.37 -14.53 8.67
C ASP A 57 -14.89 -14.87 8.47
N GLU A 58 -14.21 -15.36 9.51
CA GLU A 58 -12.78 -15.64 9.51
C GLU A 58 -12.34 -16.70 8.49
N ALA A 59 -13.23 -17.61 8.11
CA ALA A 59 -12.96 -18.63 7.08
C ALA A 59 -12.90 -18.07 5.66
N ARG A 60 -13.13 -16.77 5.46
CA ARG A 60 -13.19 -16.15 4.12
C ARG A 60 -12.04 -15.20 3.92
N GLU A 61 -11.37 -15.30 2.81
CA GLU A 61 -10.27 -14.43 2.40
C GLU A 61 -10.69 -13.52 1.24
N ALA A 62 -10.09 -12.34 1.18
CA ALA A 62 -10.28 -11.46 0.04
C ALA A 62 -9.62 -12.08 -1.20
N HIS A 63 -10.33 -12.09 -2.31
CA HIS A 63 -9.78 -12.54 -3.59
C HIS A 63 -9.77 -11.42 -4.65
N SER A 64 -10.56 -10.36 -4.44
CA SER A 64 -10.60 -9.23 -5.35
C SER A 64 -10.99 -7.96 -4.61
N VAL A 65 -10.26 -6.89 -4.90
CA VAL A 65 -10.45 -5.57 -4.28
C VAL A 65 -10.29 -4.50 -5.36
N HIS A 66 -11.22 -3.54 -5.41
CA HIS A 66 -11.12 -2.39 -6.30
C HIS A 66 -11.53 -1.12 -5.58
N GLY A 67 -10.70 -0.08 -5.65
CA GLY A 67 -10.95 1.20 -5.01
C GLY A 67 -10.71 2.40 -5.91
N TYR A 68 -11.45 3.51 -5.63
CA TYR A 68 -11.34 4.79 -6.31
C TYR A 68 -10.89 5.88 -5.33
N PHE A 69 -9.83 6.59 -5.68
CA PHE A 69 -9.36 7.76 -4.96
C PHE A 69 -10.13 9.00 -5.44
N LEU A 70 -10.87 9.63 -4.53
CA LEU A 70 -11.77 10.74 -4.86
C LEU A 70 -11.15 12.09 -4.49
N ARG A 71 -10.44 12.15 -3.36
CA ARG A 71 -9.84 13.37 -2.81
C ARG A 71 -8.53 13.04 -2.08
N PRO A 72 -7.59 13.99 -2.00
CA PRO A 72 -6.40 13.84 -1.16
C PRO A 72 -6.80 13.67 0.31
N GLY A 73 -6.18 12.72 1.02
CA GLY A 73 -6.34 12.55 2.45
C GLY A 73 -5.53 13.58 3.25
N ASP A 74 -6.13 14.11 4.33
CA ASP A 74 -5.51 15.02 5.30
C ASP A 74 -4.77 14.22 6.37
N LEU A 75 -3.47 14.44 6.50
CA LEU A 75 -2.62 13.78 7.51
C LEU A 75 -3.00 14.14 8.95
N LYS A 76 -3.64 15.28 9.17
CA LYS A 76 -3.97 15.80 10.51
C LYS A 76 -5.29 15.27 11.08
N ALA A 77 -6.10 14.63 10.25
CA ALA A 77 -7.39 14.09 10.65
C ALA A 77 -7.41 12.56 10.48
N PRO A 78 -7.93 11.78 11.44
CA PRO A 78 -8.11 10.35 11.27
C PRO A 78 -9.10 10.07 10.13
N ILE A 79 -9.05 8.87 9.57
CA ILE A 79 -9.99 8.43 8.54
C ILE A 79 -11.05 7.55 9.17
N VAL A 80 -12.32 7.84 8.90
CA VAL A 80 -13.45 7.00 9.30
C VAL A 80 -13.84 6.11 8.10
N TYR A 81 -13.89 4.81 8.34
CA TYR A 81 -14.28 3.80 7.36
C TYR A 81 -15.69 3.30 7.69
N PHE A 82 -16.63 3.54 6.80
CA PHE A 82 -17.98 3.00 6.86
C PHE A 82 -18.07 1.78 5.93
N VAL A 83 -18.48 0.63 6.48
CA VAL A 83 -18.60 -0.63 5.73
C VAL A 83 -20.08 -0.91 5.46
N ASP A 84 -20.43 -0.94 4.17
CA ASP A 84 -21.71 -1.47 3.72
C ASP A 84 -21.57 -2.97 3.40
N ARG A 85 -22.62 -3.74 3.74
CA ARG A 85 -22.67 -5.20 3.62
C ARG A 85 -23.70 -5.63 2.56
N PRO A 86 -23.41 -5.45 1.25
CA PRO A 86 -24.36 -5.74 0.18
C PRO A 86 -24.80 -7.20 0.12
N ARG A 87 -23.89 -8.13 0.50
CA ARG A 87 -24.19 -9.55 0.41
C ARG A 87 -23.37 -10.39 1.40
N ASP A 88 -24.03 -11.29 2.09
CA ASP A 88 -23.47 -12.44 2.81
C ASP A 88 -24.05 -13.72 2.19
N GLY A 89 -23.33 -14.32 1.22
CA GLY A 89 -23.72 -15.56 0.54
C GLY A 89 -23.06 -16.80 1.15
N GLY A 90 -23.40 -17.98 0.65
CA GLY A 90 -22.81 -19.24 1.11
C GLY A 90 -21.29 -19.29 0.85
N THR A 91 -20.85 -19.11 -0.39
CA THR A 91 -19.44 -19.14 -0.80
C THR A 91 -18.81 -17.77 -0.84
N PHE A 92 -19.51 -16.75 -1.38
CA PHE A 92 -19.01 -15.40 -1.59
C PHE A 92 -19.68 -14.38 -0.68
N THR A 93 -18.89 -13.41 -0.22
CA THR A 93 -19.33 -12.26 0.56
C THR A 93 -18.80 -10.98 -0.10
N SER A 94 -19.64 -9.97 -0.21
CA SER A 94 -19.23 -8.67 -0.78
C SER A 94 -19.32 -7.56 0.26
N ARG A 95 -18.36 -6.64 0.21
CA ARG A 95 -18.31 -5.44 1.05
C ARG A 95 -18.04 -4.22 0.19
N ARG A 96 -18.62 -3.09 0.62
CA ARG A 96 -18.27 -1.78 0.10
C ARG A 96 -17.81 -0.93 1.27
N VAL A 97 -16.71 -0.20 1.10
CA VAL A 97 -16.18 0.69 2.12
C VAL A 97 -16.13 2.10 1.59
N THR A 98 -16.56 3.07 2.39
CA THR A 98 -16.34 4.49 2.16
C THR A 98 -15.41 5.02 3.22
N ALA A 99 -14.26 5.58 2.81
CA ALA A 99 -13.35 6.30 3.69
C ALA A 99 -13.71 7.78 3.70
N ILE A 100 -13.87 8.35 4.89
CA ILE A 100 -14.41 9.70 5.09
C ILE A 100 -13.46 10.53 5.94
N GLN A 101 -13.22 11.76 5.53
CA GLN A 101 -12.61 12.82 6.35
C GLN A 101 -13.40 14.11 6.17
N HIS A 102 -13.54 14.91 7.23
CA HIS A 102 -14.25 16.21 7.19
C HIS A 102 -15.67 16.13 6.59
N GLY A 103 -16.36 15.00 6.78
CA GLY A 103 -17.70 14.77 6.22
C GLY A 103 -17.73 14.39 4.74
N GLU A 104 -16.57 14.32 4.06
CA GLU A 104 -16.45 14.05 2.63
C GLU A 104 -15.81 12.69 2.38
N ALA A 105 -16.34 11.96 1.39
CA ALA A 105 -15.71 10.72 0.93
C ALA A 105 -14.38 11.04 0.22
N ILE A 106 -13.29 10.45 0.71
CA ILE A 106 -11.96 10.57 0.10
C ILE A 106 -11.59 9.35 -0.74
N PHE A 107 -12.24 8.20 -0.45
CA PHE A 107 -11.95 6.93 -1.13
C PHE A 107 -13.16 6.00 -1.04
N HIS A 108 -13.37 5.19 -2.08
CA HIS A 108 -14.31 4.06 -2.09
C HIS A 108 -13.58 2.77 -2.42
N LEU A 109 -14.03 1.66 -1.80
CA LEU A 109 -13.54 0.32 -2.07
C LEU A 109 -14.71 -0.66 -2.18
N SER A 110 -14.63 -1.56 -3.15
CA SER A 110 -15.44 -2.78 -3.22
C SER A 110 -14.53 -3.98 -3.08
N ALA A 111 -14.88 -4.93 -2.21
CA ALA A 111 -14.14 -6.14 -1.96
C ALA A 111 -15.03 -7.37 -2.04
N SER A 112 -14.51 -8.45 -2.60
CA SER A 112 -15.14 -9.77 -2.61
C SER A 112 -14.27 -10.75 -1.84
N PHE A 113 -14.94 -11.57 -1.01
CA PHE A 113 -14.34 -12.58 -0.15
C PHE A 113 -14.94 -13.94 -0.46
N HIS A 114 -14.16 -15.00 -0.35
CA HIS A 114 -14.63 -16.36 -0.55
C HIS A 114 -14.01 -17.33 0.45
N VAL A 115 -14.65 -18.49 0.59
CA VAL A 115 -14.08 -19.63 1.31
C VAL A 115 -13.11 -20.34 0.38
N GLN A 116 -11.97 -20.79 0.88
CA GLN A 116 -11.02 -21.59 0.12
C GLN A 116 -11.64 -22.93 -0.27
N GLU A 117 -11.66 -23.25 -1.56
CA GLU A 117 -12.23 -24.46 -2.14
C GLU A 117 -11.23 -25.09 -3.10
N PRO A 118 -11.11 -26.42 -3.18
CA PRO A 118 -10.31 -27.07 -4.20
C PRO A 118 -10.92 -26.83 -5.59
N GLY A 119 -10.09 -26.61 -6.59
CA GLY A 119 -10.54 -26.31 -7.95
C GLY A 119 -9.47 -26.60 -9.00
N LEU A 120 -9.71 -26.11 -10.21
CA LEU A 120 -8.71 -26.12 -11.28
C LEU A 120 -7.80 -24.92 -11.13
N ASP A 121 -6.50 -25.17 -11.17
CA ASP A 121 -5.48 -24.13 -11.05
C ASP A 121 -4.96 -23.71 -12.43
N HIS A 122 -4.78 -22.43 -12.61
CA HIS A 122 -4.13 -21.85 -13.77
C HIS A 122 -3.35 -20.61 -13.39
N GLN A 123 -2.12 -20.49 -13.89
CA GLN A 123 -1.32 -19.29 -13.81
C GLN A 123 -0.38 -19.14 -15.00
N ASP A 124 -0.07 -17.94 -15.39
CA ASP A 124 0.99 -17.64 -16.35
C ASP A 124 2.37 -17.91 -15.75
N ARG A 125 3.35 -18.13 -16.63
CA ARG A 125 4.74 -18.26 -16.18
C ARG A 125 5.24 -16.92 -15.64
N MET A 126 5.82 -16.94 -14.45
CA MET A 126 6.50 -15.78 -13.89
C MET A 126 7.59 -15.31 -14.85
N PRO A 127 7.71 -13.99 -15.14
CA PRO A 127 8.84 -13.46 -15.90
C PRO A 127 10.18 -13.83 -15.27
N GLN A 128 11.19 -14.04 -16.11
CA GLN A 128 12.55 -14.25 -15.62
C GLN A 128 13.13 -12.92 -15.14
N VAL A 129 13.33 -12.81 -13.85
CA VAL A 129 13.83 -11.61 -13.18
C VAL A 129 15.07 -12.00 -12.36
N GLN A 130 15.99 -11.06 -12.22
CA GLN A 130 17.17 -11.21 -11.38
C GLN A 130 16.75 -11.55 -9.92
N ASP A 131 17.52 -12.46 -9.31
CA ASP A 131 17.30 -12.88 -7.92
C ASP A 131 17.35 -11.68 -6.96
N PRO A 132 16.38 -11.53 -6.03
CA PRO A 132 16.32 -10.41 -5.10
C PRO A 132 17.57 -10.27 -4.23
N ASP A 133 18.25 -11.36 -3.87
CA ASP A 133 19.44 -11.29 -3.03
C ASP A 133 20.67 -10.74 -3.79
N SER A 134 20.62 -10.72 -5.11
CA SER A 134 21.63 -10.09 -5.96
C SER A 134 21.34 -8.62 -6.29
N ILE A 135 20.17 -8.10 -5.89
CA ILE A 135 19.74 -6.73 -6.13
C ILE A 135 19.89 -5.91 -4.83
N LYS A 136 20.62 -4.81 -4.90
CA LYS A 136 20.75 -3.88 -3.76
C LYS A 136 19.39 -3.29 -3.40
N PRO A 137 19.00 -3.22 -2.10
CA PRO A 137 17.80 -2.56 -1.64
C PRO A 137 17.66 -1.13 -2.16
N GLU A 138 16.46 -0.74 -2.58
CA GLU A 138 16.22 0.62 -3.11
C GLU A 138 16.56 1.71 -2.10
N LEU A 139 16.28 1.48 -0.81
CA LEU A 139 16.59 2.43 0.25
C LEU A 139 18.10 2.69 0.38
N GLU A 140 18.92 1.64 0.26
CA GLU A 140 20.39 1.78 0.27
C GLU A 140 20.87 2.58 -0.94
N GLN A 141 20.36 2.27 -2.14
CA GLN A 141 20.68 3.00 -3.37
C GLN A 141 20.31 4.48 -3.26
N VAL A 142 19.14 4.79 -2.68
CA VAL A 142 18.69 6.17 -2.44
C VAL A 142 19.62 6.88 -1.44
N ARG A 143 20.03 6.23 -0.36
CA ARG A 143 20.92 6.79 0.67
C ARG A 143 22.30 7.12 0.11
N GLU A 144 22.88 6.24 -0.70
CA GLU A 144 24.17 6.46 -1.37
C GLU A 144 24.15 7.67 -2.30
N ASN A 145 22.99 7.95 -2.91
CA ASN A 145 22.83 9.04 -3.87
C ASN A 145 22.06 10.26 -3.32
N ALA A 146 21.82 10.29 -2.01
CA ALA A 146 20.97 11.31 -1.39
C ALA A 146 21.50 12.74 -1.55
N GLN A 147 22.82 12.91 -1.72
CA GLN A 147 23.44 14.24 -1.85
C GLN A 147 23.01 15.01 -3.12
N VAL A 148 22.54 14.31 -4.17
CA VAL A 148 22.05 14.97 -5.38
C VAL A 148 20.62 15.50 -5.26
N LEU A 149 19.97 15.24 -4.12
CA LEU A 149 18.60 15.64 -3.85
C LEU A 149 18.53 16.92 -3.05
N PRO A 150 17.44 17.70 -3.21
CA PRO A 150 17.15 18.83 -2.32
C PRO A 150 17.09 18.37 -0.87
N PRO A 151 17.58 19.17 0.11
CA PRO A 151 17.66 18.81 1.52
C PRO A 151 16.30 18.36 2.10
N GLU A 152 15.21 19.02 1.70
CA GLU A 152 13.85 18.73 2.17
C GLU A 152 13.40 17.32 1.76
N LEU A 153 13.69 16.93 0.53
CA LEU A 153 13.36 15.59 0.03
C LEU A 153 14.30 14.52 0.61
N ARG A 154 15.56 14.87 0.86
CA ARG A 154 16.55 13.94 1.38
C ARG A 154 16.10 13.31 2.69
N THR A 155 15.64 14.12 3.65
CA THR A 155 15.18 13.65 4.97
C THR A 155 14.04 12.64 4.83
N VAL A 156 13.11 12.88 3.90
CA VAL A 156 11.93 12.05 3.69
C VAL A 156 12.26 10.69 3.07
N ILE A 157 13.00 10.71 1.96
CA ILE A 157 13.20 9.49 1.15
C ILE A 157 14.26 8.55 1.71
N THR A 158 15.10 9.02 2.65
CA THR A 158 16.12 8.21 3.32
C THR A 158 15.66 7.60 4.64
N GLN A 159 14.41 7.85 5.06
CA GLN A 159 13.83 7.25 6.28
C GLN A 159 13.77 5.73 6.18
N ASP A 160 13.88 5.07 7.35
CA ASP A 160 13.65 3.64 7.43
C ASP A 160 12.24 3.28 7.00
N ARG A 161 12.11 2.12 6.35
CA ARG A 161 10.85 1.61 5.81
C ARG A 161 10.59 0.20 6.31
N PRO A 162 9.33 -0.15 6.62
CA PRO A 162 9.00 -1.50 7.09
C PRO A 162 9.06 -2.55 5.99
N ILE A 163 9.12 -2.12 4.72
CA ILE A 163 9.14 -2.98 3.54
C ILE A 163 10.42 -2.69 2.75
N ASP A 164 11.20 -3.75 2.50
CA ASP A 164 12.36 -3.75 1.62
C ASP A 164 11.88 -3.94 0.18
N PHE A 165 12.14 -2.97 -0.68
CA PHE A 165 11.86 -3.02 -2.12
C PHE A 165 13.16 -3.16 -2.88
N ARG A 166 13.20 -4.07 -3.86
CA ARG A 166 14.34 -4.31 -4.74
C ARG A 166 13.90 -4.38 -6.19
N SER A 167 14.51 -3.61 -7.05
CA SER A 167 14.22 -3.60 -8.48
C SER A 167 15.52 -3.63 -9.30
N PRO A 168 15.62 -4.50 -10.31
CA PRO A 168 16.74 -4.47 -11.24
C PRO A 168 16.76 -3.17 -12.07
N GLN A 169 15.61 -2.52 -12.22
CA GLN A 169 15.50 -1.20 -12.85
C GLN A 169 15.61 -0.11 -11.78
N SER A 170 16.84 0.33 -11.49
CA SER A 170 17.07 1.39 -10.51
C SER A 170 16.42 2.72 -10.94
N HIS A 171 15.75 3.37 -9.99
CA HIS A 171 15.27 4.75 -10.12
C HIS A 171 16.08 5.66 -9.21
N LEU A 172 17.38 5.75 -9.47
CA LEU A 172 18.23 6.61 -8.67
C LEU A 172 17.79 8.08 -8.76
N PRO A 173 17.87 8.81 -7.64
CA PRO A 173 17.78 10.25 -7.67
C PRO A 173 18.90 10.80 -8.59
N GLY A 174 18.54 11.51 -9.62
CA GLY A 174 19.56 12.11 -10.50
C GLY A 174 19.15 12.25 -11.95
N GLY A 175 18.18 11.54 -12.40
CA GLY A 175 17.68 11.72 -13.76
C GLY A 175 16.62 10.71 -14.18
N PRO A 176 15.73 11.11 -15.09
CA PRO A 176 14.85 10.16 -15.73
C PRO A 176 15.68 9.22 -16.60
N VAL A 177 15.46 7.94 -16.47
CA VAL A 177 15.95 6.95 -17.41
C VAL A 177 14.76 6.59 -18.29
N ALA A 178 14.79 7.01 -19.56
CA ALA A 178 13.82 6.55 -20.54
C ALA A 178 13.94 5.03 -20.70
N GLY A 179 12.82 4.35 -20.83
CA GLY A 179 12.81 2.88 -20.96
C GLY A 179 11.40 2.35 -21.15
N GLU A 180 11.28 1.05 -21.29
CA GLU A 180 10.00 0.39 -21.43
C GLU A 180 9.07 0.66 -20.23
N PRO A 181 7.73 0.64 -20.42
CA PRO A 181 6.73 0.85 -19.35
C PRO A 181 6.61 -0.37 -18.44
N GLU A 182 7.73 -0.98 -18.12
CA GLU A 182 7.84 -2.19 -17.32
C GLU A 182 8.77 -1.98 -16.14
N ARG A 183 8.40 -2.53 -15.00
CA ARG A 183 9.24 -2.56 -13.81
C ARG A 183 8.97 -3.83 -13.03
N TYR A 184 10.02 -4.52 -12.65
CA TYR A 184 9.99 -5.68 -11.78
C TYR A 184 10.41 -5.24 -10.38
N VAL A 185 9.62 -5.59 -9.38
CA VAL A 185 9.88 -5.20 -8.00
C VAL A 185 9.67 -6.41 -7.10
N TRP A 186 10.71 -6.80 -6.40
CA TRP A 186 10.61 -7.68 -5.25
C TRP A 186 10.34 -6.85 -4.01
N PHE A 187 9.50 -7.33 -3.13
CA PHE A 187 9.32 -6.71 -1.84
C PHE A 187 9.10 -7.74 -0.74
N ARG A 188 9.57 -7.40 0.46
CA ARG A 188 9.34 -8.17 1.68
C ARG A 188 9.29 -7.25 2.89
N VAL A 189 8.55 -7.64 3.91
CA VAL A 189 8.63 -6.99 5.23
C VAL A 189 9.98 -7.36 5.86
N ILE A 190 10.62 -6.37 6.52
CA ILE A 190 11.98 -6.55 7.06
C ILE A 190 12.05 -7.39 8.33
N ASP A 191 10.94 -7.55 9.06
CA ASP A 191 10.82 -8.36 10.27
C ASP A 191 9.75 -9.45 10.09
N ALA A 192 9.72 -10.42 11.01
CA ALA A 192 8.69 -11.46 11.04
C ALA A 192 7.29 -10.86 11.29
N LEU A 193 6.31 -11.40 10.59
CA LEU A 193 4.89 -11.04 10.75
C LEU A 193 4.16 -12.13 11.55
N PRO A 194 3.06 -11.79 12.24
CA PRO A 194 2.10 -12.79 12.70
C PRO A 194 1.60 -13.66 11.55
N ASP A 195 1.35 -14.93 11.83
CA ASP A 195 0.76 -15.87 10.86
C ASP A 195 -0.76 -15.66 10.79
N ASP A 196 -1.14 -14.51 10.27
CA ASP A 196 -2.54 -14.08 10.10
C ASP A 196 -2.77 -13.62 8.66
N PRO A 197 -3.59 -14.31 7.86
CA PRO A 197 -3.86 -13.97 6.47
C PRO A 197 -4.32 -12.53 6.27
N ILE A 198 -5.06 -11.95 7.21
CA ILE A 198 -5.52 -10.54 7.13
C ILE A 198 -4.34 -9.59 7.09
N ILE A 199 -3.34 -9.82 7.95
CA ILE A 199 -2.15 -8.98 8.04
C ILE A 199 -1.38 -9.06 6.72
N HIS A 200 -1.18 -10.26 6.19
CA HIS A 200 -0.47 -10.46 4.92
C HIS A 200 -1.21 -9.80 3.75
N GLN A 201 -2.54 -9.95 3.64
CA GLN A 201 -3.34 -9.30 2.61
C GLN A 201 -3.35 -7.77 2.74
N ALA A 202 -3.42 -7.24 3.97
CA ALA A 202 -3.38 -5.80 4.21
C ALA A 202 -2.01 -5.19 3.86
N ILE A 203 -0.92 -5.88 4.18
CA ILE A 203 0.43 -5.45 3.81
C ILE A 203 0.64 -5.54 2.31
N LEU A 204 0.15 -6.59 1.65
CA LEU A 204 0.16 -6.68 0.19
C LEU A 204 -0.61 -5.50 -0.43
N ALA A 205 -1.80 -5.18 0.07
CA ALA A 205 -2.59 -4.04 -0.37
C ALA A 205 -1.86 -2.70 -0.15
N TYR A 206 -1.18 -2.54 1.00
CA TYR A 206 -0.35 -1.37 1.29
C TYR A 206 0.83 -1.24 0.32
N ALA A 207 1.56 -2.33 0.08
CA ALA A 207 2.75 -2.34 -0.75
C ALA A 207 2.42 -2.22 -2.25
N SER A 208 1.25 -2.71 -2.68
CA SER A 208 0.86 -2.76 -4.09
C SER A 208 0.68 -1.39 -4.74
N ASP A 209 0.44 -0.33 -3.94
CA ASP A 209 0.37 1.06 -4.45
C ASP A 209 1.77 1.71 -4.64
N TYR A 210 2.84 0.93 -4.51
CA TYR A 210 4.19 1.46 -4.62
C TYR A 210 4.74 1.30 -6.06
N GLY A 211 5.18 2.40 -6.68
CA GLY A 211 5.99 2.37 -7.90
C GLY A 211 5.24 2.45 -9.23
N PHE A 212 3.92 2.56 -9.27
CA PHE A 212 3.17 2.69 -10.54
C PHE A 212 3.46 3.99 -11.29
N LEU A 213 3.40 5.12 -10.60
CA LEU A 213 3.60 6.43 -11.21
C LEU A 213 5.00 6.57 -11.85
N PRO A 214 6.10 6.21 -11.18
CA PRO A 214 7.41 6.18 -11.82
C PRO A 214 7.48 5.27 -13.05
N THR A 215 6.81 4.13 -13.03
CA THR A 215 6.79 3.19 -14.16
C THR A 215 6.10 3.82 -15.37
N ALA A 216 4.97 4.49 -15.18
CA ALA A 216 4.24 5.18 -16.24
C ALA A 216 5.04 6.34 -16.89
N LEU A 217 5.98 6.94 -16.17
CA LEU A 217 6.82 8.03 -16.67
C LEU A 217 8.04 7.56 -17.50
N ARG A 218 8.43 6.28 -17.37
CA ARG A 218 9.63 5.74 -18.05
C ARG A 218 9.64 5.94 -19.57
N PRO A 219 8.57 5.62 -20.34
CA PRO A 219 8.57 5.81 -21.79
C PRO A 219 8.78 7.26 -22.22
N HIS A 220 8.44 8.19 -21.34
CA HIS A 220 8.53 9.63 -21.62
C HIS A 220 9.86 10.25 -21.17
N GLY A 221 10.71 9.50 -20.48
CA GLY A 221 11.96 10.04 -19.92
C GLY A 221 11.72 11.18 -18.92
N VAL A 222 10.59 11.20 -18.25
CA VAL A 222 10.19 12.27 -17.34
C VAL A 222 10.46 11.86 -15.89
N ARG A 223 10.95 12.80 -15.08
CA ARG A 223 11.27 12.57 -13.68
C ARG A 223 9.99 12.54 -12.82
N TYR A 224 9.91 11.59 -11.92
CA TYR A 224 8.91 11.65 -10.84
C TYR A 224 9.18 12.89 -9.97
N GLY A 225 8.14 13.70 -9.71
CA GLY A 225 8.27 14.97 -9.01
C GLY A 225 8.61 16.16 -9.93
N ASP A 226 8.55 16.01 -11.26
CA ASP A 226 8.63 17.15 -12.18
C ASP A 226 7.51 18.14 -11.88
N PRO A 227 7.79 19.41 -11.53
CA PRO A 227 6.79 20.39 -11.11
C PRO A 227 5.77 20.76 -12.21
N ARG A 228 6.06 20.40 -13.46
CA ARG A 228 5.13 20.61 -14.60
C ARG A 228 4.03 19.54 -14.66
N LEU A 229 4.17 18.45 -13.89
CA LEU A 229 3.24 17.34 -13.89
C LEU A 229 2.44 17.29 -12.59
N PHE A 230 1.15 17.10 -12.71
CA PHE A 230 0.29 16.67 -11.63
C PHE A 230 0.04 15.17 -11.78
N LEU A 231 0.44 14.40 -10.78
CA LEU A 231 0.31 12.94 -10.77
C LEU A 231 -0.56 12.52 -9.58
N ALA A 232 -1.54 11.68 -9.85
CA ALA A 232 -2.38 11.07 -8.83
C ALA A 232 -2.91 9.72 -9.31
N SER A 233 -3.03 8.75 -8.42
CA SER A 233 -3.77 7.52 -8.66
C SER A 233 -5.27 7.85 -8.66
N LEU A 234 -6.01 7.32 -9.63
CA LEU A 234 -7.46 7.47 -9.72
C LEU A 234 -8.17 6.23 -9.20
N ASP A 235 -7.67 5.06 -9.52
CA ASP A 235 -8.17 3.78 -9.05
C ASP A 235 -7.03 2.79 -8.82
N HIS A 236 -7.34 1.76 -8.05
CA HIS A 236 -6.42 0.66 -7.74
C HIS A 236 -7.19 -0.64 -7.61
N THR A 237 -6.71 -1.67 -8.30
CA THR A 237 -7.31 -3.00 -8.26
C THR A 237 -6.27 -4.05 -7.89
N LEU A 238 -6.68 -5.01 -7.06
CA LEU A 238 -5.84 -6.11 -6.62
C LEU A 238 -6.66 -7.41 -6.64
N TRP A 239 -6.15 -8.45 -7.30
CA TRP A 239 -6.63 -9.83 -7.22
C TRP A 239 -5.60 -10.64 -6.43
N MET A 240 -6.09 -11.47 -5.50
CA MET A 240 -5.27 -12.23 -4.54
C MET A 240 -5.61 -13.72 -4.61
#